data_86f43c70d7d7ca6d32e348461c2d1fb1
#
_entry.id   86f43c70d7d7ca6d32e348461c2d1fb1
#
_cell.length_a   1.000
_cell.length_b   1.000
_cell.length_c   1.000
_cell.angle_alpha   90.00
_cell.angle_beta   90.00
_cell.angle_gamma   90.00
#
_symmetry.space_group_name_H-M   'P 1'
#
loop_
_entity.id
_entity.type
_entity.pdbx_description
1 polymer ?
#
loop_
_entity_poly.entity_id
_entity_poly.type
_entity_poly.pdbx_seq_one_letter_code
_entity_poly.pdbx_strand_id
1 'polypeptide(L)'
;MWVVKLGGSLGDSPTLVPWLRTLKSSGVAIVPGGGEFADTVRRAQERRAFGDEAAHAMAILAMAQYGLMLKGLEPALETARDPAAVRTVLEGGKSAVWLPHPDDIAVNPGWEVTSDSLAVWLAGKIGAGDLVLIKSAPLPPVEASVGAAQASGLVDQAFGRFLRAGKTRVWLCHRDHHEEFAAALRAPADVFTRVAA
;
A
#
# COMPACT_ATOMS: atom_id res chain seq x y z
N MET A 1 1.42 -14.70 -5.36
CA MET A 1 0.77 -13.38 -5.54
C MET A 1 1.51 -12.36 -4.69
N TRP A 2 1.67 -11.17 -5.23
CA TRP A 2 2.31 -10.03 -4.58
C TRP A 2 1.31 -8.90 -4.34
N VAL A 3 1.46 -8.23 -3.20
CA VAL A 3 0.82 -6.94 -2.93
C VAL A 3 1.90 -5.86 -2.97
N VAL A 4 1.61 -4.74 -3.61
CA VAL A 4 2.50 -3.57 -3.69
C VAL A 4 1.77 -2.36 -3.11
N LYS A 5 2.26 -1.82 -2.00
CA LYS A 5 1.74 -0.57 -1.46
C LYS A 5 2.47 0.59 -2.11
N LEU A 6 1.73 1.41 -2.83
CA LEU A 6 2.25 2.62 -3.45
C LEU A 6 1.83 3.84 -2.60
N GLY A 7 2.78 4.39 -1.86
CA GLY A 7 2.52 5.44 -0.88
C GLY A 7 2.01 6.74 -1.48
N GLY A 8 1.14 7.45 -0.76
CA GLY A 8 0.66 8.77 -1.17
C GLY A 8 1.77 9.81 -1.33
N SER A 9 2.88 9.64 -0.63
CA SER A 9 4.09 10.48 -0.78
C SER A 9 4.76 10.38 -2.15
N LEU A 10 4.34 9.44 -3.00
CA LEU A 10 4.79 9.35 -4.39
C LEU A 10 3.93 10.20 -5.34
N GLY A 11 2.82 10.79 -4.87
CA GLY A 11 1.89 11.55 -5.72
C GLY A 11 2.57 12.59 -6.61
N ASP A 12 3.47 13.37 -6.02
CA ASP A 12 4.25 14.41 -6.71
C ASP A 12 5.64 13.92 -7.15
N SER A 13 5.94 12.62 -7.00
CA SER A 13 7.23 12.08 -7.38
C SER A 13 7.36 11.89 -8.90
N PRO A 14 8.49 12.28 -9.51
CA PRO A 14 8.75 11.98 -10.91
C PRO A 14 8.81 10.48 -11.20
N THR A 15 8.97 9.64 -10.16
CA THR A 15 8.99 8.18 -10.30
C THR A 15 7.61 7.53 -10.30
N LEU A 16 6.51 8.26 -10.03
CA LEU A 16 5.17 7.70 -9.99
C LEU A 16 4.77 7.03 -11.32
N VAL A 17 4.87 7.75 -12.42
CA VAL A 17 4.50 7.21 -13.74
C VAL A 17 5.41 6.06 -14.17
N PRO A 18 6.75 6.10 -14.01
CA PRO A 18 7.63 4.95 -14.13
C PRO A 18 7.16 3.72 -13.32
N TRP A 19 6.82 3.90 -12.03
CA TRP A 19 6.27 2.83 -11.21
C TRP A 19 5.00 2.21 -11.81
N LEU A 20 4.04 3.02 -12.24
CA LEU A 20 2.79 2.51 -12.83
C LEU A 20 3.04 1.69 -14.09
N ARG A 21 3.99 2.13 -14.94
CA ARG A 21 4.40 1.39 -16.15
C ARG A 21 5.01 0.02 -15.81
N THR A 22 5.80 -0.07 -14.76
CA THR A 22 6.37 -1.35 -14.29
C THR A 22 5.28 -2.22 -13.69
N LEU A 23 4.43 -1.66 -12.84
CA LEU A 23 3.40 -2.41 -12.11
C LEU A 23 2.30 -2.97 -13.02
N LYS A 24 1.91 -2.29 -14.11
CA LYS A 24 0.84 -2.76 -15.01
C LYS A 24 1.08 -4.15 -15.59
N SER A 25 2.35 -4.52 -15.78
CA SER A 25 2.77 -5.80 -16.38
C SER A 25 3.26 -6.81 -15.35
N SER A 26 3.17 -6.51 -14.05
CA SER A 26 3.76 -7.33 -12.99
C SER A 26 2.79 -8.35 -12.38
N GLY A 27 1.49 -8.28 -12.67
CA GLY A 27 0.48 -9.20 -12.11
C GLY A 27 0.33 -9.04 -10.58
N VAL A 28 0.29 -7.82 -10.07
CA VAL A 28 0.30 -7.49 -8.64
C VAL A 28 -0.95 -6.74 -8.19
N ALA A 29 -1.33 -6.88 -6.92
CA ALA A 29 -2.32 -6.03 -6.29
C ALA A 29 -1.67 -4.74 -5.80
N ILE A 30 -2.14 -3.59 -6.27
CA ILE A 30 -1.64 -2.27 -5.90
C ILE A 30 -2.55 -1.69 -4.82
N VAL A 31 -1.98 -1.40 -3.64
CA VAL A 31 -2.66 -0.68 -2.56
C VAL A 31 -2.24 0.78 -2.61
N PRO A 32 -3.16 1.68 -2.97
CA PRO A 32 -2.86 3.11 -3.01
C PRO A 32 -2.73 3.68 -1.59
N GLY A 33 -1.87 4.68 -1.41
CA GLY A 33 -1.92 5.55 -0.23
C GLY A 33 -3.06 6.57 -0.32
N GLY A 34 -3.26 7.36 0.74
CA GLY A 34 -4.26 8.43 0.71
C GLY A 34 -3.78 9.73 0.05
N GLY A 35 -2.47 9.97 0.05
CA GLY A 35 -1.87 11.18 -0.54
C GLY A 35 -2.49 12.48 -0.03
N GLU A 36 -2.50 13.49 -0.87
CA GLU A 36 -3.09 14.80 -0.61
C GLU A 36 -4.60 14.74 -0.24
N PHE A 37 -5.31 13.71 -0.73
CA PHE A 37 -6.72 13.52 -0.40
C PHE A 37 -6.90 13.19 1.09
N ALA A 38 -6.08 12.29 1.65
CA ALA A 38 -6.10 11.99 3.08
C ALA A 38 -5.57 13.15 3.94
N ASP A 39 -4.60 13.91 3.46
CA ASP A 39 -4.11 15.11 4.15
C ASP A 39 -5.20 16.20 4.21
N THR A 40 -6.06 16.26 3.20
CA THR A 40 -7.24 17.14 3.22
C THR A 40 -8.25 16.70 4.29
N VAL A 41 -8.43 15.40 4.49
CA VAL A 41 -9.26 14.87 5.59
C VAL A 41 -8.68 15.26 6.95
N ARG A 42 -7.37 15.10 7.18
CA ARG A 42 -6.72 15.52 8.44
C ARG A 42 -6.95 17.00 8.74
N ARG A 43 -6.66 17.86 7.77
CA ARG A 43 -6.88 19.30 7.90
C ARG A 43 -8.35 19.66 8.17
N ALA A 44 -9.29 18.90 7.58
CA ALA A 44 -10.71 19.09 7.83
C ALA A 44 -11.09 18.68 9.26
N GLN A 45 -10.57 17.54 9.75
CA GLN A 45 -10.80 17.07 11.11
C GLN A 45 -10.24 18.04 12.14
N GLU A 46 -9.01 18.52 11.97
CA GLU A 46 -8.41 19.53 12.85
C GLU A 46 -9.26 20.81 12.94
N ARG A 47 -9.82 21.28 11.82
CA ARG A 47 -10.64 22.51 11.80
C ARG A 47 -12.06 22.34 12.31
N ARG A 48 -12.66 21.15 12.13
CA ARG A 48 -14.08 20.91 12.39
C ARG A 48 -14.34 20.01 13.59
N ALA A 49 -13.29 19.37 14.13
CA ALA A 49 -13.33 18.53 15.32
C ALA A 49 -14.36 17.38 15.25
N PHE A 50 -14.56 16.76 14.06
CA PHE A 50 -15.37 15.54 13.96
C PHE A 50 -14.58 14.30 14.39
N GLY A 51 -15.30 13.23 14.79
CA GLY A 51 -14.71 12.05 15.40
C GLY A 51 -13.86 11.19 14.43
N ASP A 52 -13.04 10.33 15.02
CA ASP A 52 -12.09 9.45 14.30
C ASP A 52 -12.79 8.45 13.37
N GLU A 53 -14.00 8.02 13.69
CA GLU A 53 -14.77 7.10 12.84
C GLU A 53 -15.03 7.72 11.47
N ALA A 54 -15.53 8.96 11.44
CA ALA A 54 -15.75 9.67 10.19
C ALA A 54 -14.45 9.99 9.47
N ALA A 55 -13.40 10.42 10.21
CA ALA A 55 -12.10 10.70 9.62
C ALA A 55 -11.47 9.46 8.98
N HIS A 56 -11.56 8.31 9.65
CA HIS A 56 -11.05 7.04 9.15
C HIS A 56 -11.78 6.59 7.88
N ALA A 57 -13.12 6.65 7.87
CA ALA A 57 -13.92 6.35 6.69
C ALA A 57 -13.55 7.26 5.51
N MET A 58 -13.43 8.55 5.75
CA MET A 58 -12.99 9.53 4.74
C MET A 58 -11.56 9.24 4.23
N ALA A 59 -10.63 8.83 5.11
CA ALA A 59 -9.27 8.48 4.74
C ALA A 59 -9.22 7.21 3.85
N ILE A 60 -10.07 6.22 4.09
CA ILE A 60 -10.23 5.04 3.22
C ILE A 60 -10.76 5.47 1.84
N LEU A 61 -11.78 6.34 1.79
CA LEU A 61 -12.28 6.89 0.53
C LEU A 61 -11.21 7.73 -0.20
N ALA A 62 -10.35 8.43 0.53
CA ALA A 62 -9.21 9.14 -0.04
C ALA A 62 -8.20 8.19 -0.72
N MET A 63 -7.98 6.98 -0.16
CA MET A 63 -7.19 5.94 -0.84
C MET A 63 -7.85 5.50 -2.14
N ALA A 64 -9.18 5.34 -2.17
CA ALA A 64 -9.91 4.99 -3.39
C ALA A 64 -9.80 6.11 -4.45
N GLN A 65 -9.90 7.38 -4.05
CA GLN A 65 -9.69 8.53 -4.97
C GLN A 65 -8.27 8.51 -5.56
N TYR A 66 -7.24 8.29 -4.71
CA TYR A 66 -5.86 8.15 -5.18
C TYR A 66 -5.72 6.97 -6.14
N GLY A 67 -6.34 5.83 -5.85
CA GLY A 67 -6.38 4.67 -6.74
C GLY A 67 -7.01 4.95 -8.12
N LEU A 68 -8.08 5.75 -8.16
CA LEU A 68 -8.69 6.21 -9.43
C LEU A 68 -7.73 7.11 -10.22
N MET A 69 -6.98 7.97 -9.54
CA MET A 69 -5.93 8.78 -10.17
C MET A 69 -4.84 7.89 -10.78
N LEU A 70 -4.37 6.85 -10.06
CA LEU A 70 -3.39 5.89 -10.60
C LEU A 70 -3.90 5.20 -11.86
N LYS A 71 -5.17 4.77 -11.87
CA LYS A 71 -5.83 4.20 -13.05
C LYS A 71 -5.93 5.21 -14.20
N GLY A 72 -6.18 6.47 -13.90
CA GLY A 72 -6.21 7.55 -14.90
C GLY A 72 -4.84 7.79 -15.54
N LEU A 73 -3.76 7.69 -14.75
CA LEU A 73 -2.38 7.85 -15.22
C LEU A 73 -1.87 6.63 -16.00
N GLU A 74 -2.34 5.42 -15.70
CA GLU A 74 -1.99 4.19 -16.43
C GLU A 74 -3.29 3.38 -16.73
N PRO A 75 -3.90 3.63 -17.89
CA PRO A 75 -5.19 3.01 -18.26
C PRO A 75 -5.15 1.48 -18.43
N ALA A 76 -3.99 0.85 -18.50
CA ALA A 76 -3.86 -0.60 -18.59
C ALA A 76 -4.06 -1.32 -17.25
N LEU A 77 -3.99 -0.61 -16.12
CA LEU A 77 -4.30 -1.17 -14.81
C LEU A 77 -5.80 -1.47 -14.71
N GLU A 78 -6.18 -2.52 -14.00
CA GLU A 78 -7.59 -2.78 -13.67
C GLU A 78 -7.90 -2.26 -12.26
N THR A 79 -9.16 -1.92 -12.00
CA THR A 79 -9.59 -1.54 -10.65
C THR A 79 -10.44 -2.63 -10.03
N ALA A 80 -10.31 -2.83 -8.72
CA ALA A 80 -11.12 -3.79 -7.97
C ALA A 80 -11.45 -3.24 -6.58
N ARG A 81 -12.69 -3.40 -6.12
CA ARG A 81 -13.15 -2.85 -4.85
C ARG A 81 -12.88 -3.79 -3.67
N ASP A 82 -13.24 -5.04 -3.81
CA ASP A 82 -13.14 -6.04 -2.75
C ASP A 82 -12.02 -7.06 -2.99
N PRO A 83 -11.60 -7.82 -1.97
CA PRO A 83 -10.52 -8.78 -2.11
C PRO A 83 -10.77 -9.90 -3.13
N ALA A 84 -12.04 -10.31 -3.35
CA ALA A 84 -12.38 -11.35 -4.32
C ALA A 84 -12.19 -10.82 -5.74
N ALA A 85 -12.66 -9.60 -6.02
CA ALA A 85 -12.44 -8.92 -7.30
C ALA A 85 -10.96 -8.67 -7.58
N VAL A 86 -10.16 -8.26 -6.56
CA VAL A 86 -8.69 -8.16 -6.70
C VAL A 86 -8.11 -9.49 -7.14
N ARG A 87 -8.45 -10.59 -6.47
CA ARG A 87 -7.95 -11.93 -6.81
C ARG A 87 -8.32 -12.32 -8.24
N THR A 88 -9.56 -12.10 -8.66
CA THR A 88 -10.00 -12.39 -10.03
C THR A 88 -9.16 -11.68 -11.09
N VAL A 89 -8.84 -10.40 -10.88
CA VAL A 89 -7.98 -9.65 -11.80
C VAL A 89 -6.58 -10.25 -11.86
N LEU A 90 -6.00 -10.63 -10.70
CA LEU A 90 -4.67 -11.23 -10.62
C LEU A 90 -4.63 -12.62 -11.29
N GLU A 91 -5.66 -13.44 -11.10
CA GLU A 91 -5.80 -14.77 -11.74
C GLU A 91 -5.90 -14.63 -13.26
N GLY A 92 -6.45 -13.53 -13.75
CA GLY A 92 -6.44 -13.14 -15.16
C GLY A 92 -5.08 -12.63 -15.67
N GLY A 93 -4.02 -12.65 -14.85
CA GLY A 93 -2.67 -12.22 -15.23
C GLY A 93 -2.49 -10.70 -15.32
N LYS A 94 -3.45 -9.90 -14.82
CA LYS A 94 -3.39 -8.44 -14.82
C LYS A 94 -3.06 -7.89 -13.44
N SER A 95 -2.63 -6.63 -13.36
CA SER A 95 -2.46 -5.91 -12.11
C SER A 95 -3.73 -5.15 -11.73
N ALA A 96 -4.09 -5.22 -10.44
CA ALA A 96 -5.28 -4.62 -9.87
C ALA A 96 -4.93 -3.44 -8.96
N VAL A 97 -5.52 -2.28 -9.17
CA VAL A 97 -5.56 -1.20 -8.18
C VAL A 97 -6.75 -1.44 -7.26
N TRP A 98 -6.47 -1.67 -5.99
CA TRP A 98 -7.53 -1.80 -4.99
C TRP A 98 -8.15 -0.43 -4.70
N LEU A 99 -9.47 -0.36 -4.79
CA LEU A 99 -10.26 0.82 -4.42
C LEU A 99 -11.02 0.51 -3.11
N PRO A 100 -10.40 0.73 -1.94
CA PRO A 100 -11.00 0.35 -0.68
C PRO A 100 -12.29 1.14 -0.39
N HIS A 101 -13.22 0.50 0.33
CA HIS A 101 -14.40 1.15 0.86
C HIS A 101 -14.51 0.88 2.37
N PRO A 102 -14.90 1.86 3.18
CA PRO A 102 -14.94 1.70 4.64
C PRO A 102 -15.85 0.55 5.09
N ASP A 103 -16.97 0.32 4.43
CA ASP A 103 -17.89 -0.77 4.77
C ASP A 103 -17.31 -2.17 4.59
N ASP A 104 -16.27 -2.31 3.76
CA ASP A 104 -15.64 -3.59 3.42
C ASP A 104 -14.45 -3.91 4.36
N ILE A 105 -14.06 -2.97 5.24
CA ILE A 105 -12.86 -3.05 6.05
C ILE A 105 -13.19 -3.00 7.53
N ALA A 106 -13.24 -4.17 8.18
CA ALA A 106 -13.48 -4.28 9.62
C ALA A 106 -12.17 -4.05 10.40
N VAL A 107 -11.81 -2.80 10.66
CA VAL A 107 -10.69 -2.38 11.50
C VAL A 107 -11.14 -1.29 12.46
N ASN A 108 -10.45 -1.17 13.61
CA ASN A 108 -10.75 -0.07 14.53
C ASN A 108 -10.37 1.28 13.88
N PRO A 109 -11.27 2.26 13.92
CA PRO A 109 -10.98 3.60 13.39
C PRO A 109 -9.84 4.27 14.14
N GLY A 110 -8.98 4.98 13.41
CA GLY A 110 -7.88 5.77 13.98
C GLY A 110 -6.78 6.04 12.95
N TRP A 111 -5.98 7.06 13.20
CA TRP A 111 -4.85 7.42 12.34
C TRP A 111 -3.61 6.53 12.51
N GLU A 112 -3.60 5.66 13.53
CA GLU A 112 -2.57 4.65 13.71
C GLU A 112 -2.64 3.52 12.66
N VAL A 113 -3.80 3.37 11.99
CA VAL A 113 -4.01 2.45 10.86
C VAL A 113 -3.97 3.24 9.57
N THR A 114 -2.95 3.04 8.78
CA THR A 114 -2.83 3.66 7.45
C THR A 114 -2.83 2.62 6.33
N SER A 115 -2.55 3.07 5.11
CA SER A 115 -2.44 2.19 3.95
C SER A 115 -1.35 1.12 4.08
N ASP A 116 -0.36 1.27 4.97
CA ASP A 116 0.65 0.23 5.23
C ASP A 116 0.00 -0.97 5.93
N SER A 117 -0.75 -0.75 7.03
CA SER A 117 -1.51 -1.79 7.72
C SER A 117 -2.61 -2.39 6.84
N LEU A 118 -3.31 -1.57 6.07
CA LEU A 118 -4.36 -2.04 5.14
C LEU A 118 -3.79 -2.88 3.99
N ALA A 119 -2.53 -2.65 3.59
CA ALA A 119 -1.86 -3.52 2.62
C ALA A 119 -1.58 -4.91 3.20
N VAL A 120 -1.18 -5.02 4.48
CA VAL A 120 -1.06 -6.32 5.17
C VAL A 120 -2.42 -7.01 5.27
N TRP A 121 -3.47 -6.25 5.63
CA TRP A 121 -4.84 -6.76 5.70
C TRP A 121 -5.29 -7.34 4.35
N LEU A 122 -5.11 -6.60 3.25
CA LEU A 122 -5.47 -7.08 1.92
C LEU A 122 -4.65 -8.31 1.53
N ALA A 123 -3.33 -8.30 1.79
CA ALA A 123 -2.46 -9.43 1.50
C ALA A 123 -2.96 -10.72 2.18
N GLY A 124 -3.37 -10.64 3.45
CA GLY A 124 -3.99 -11.76 4.17
C GLY A 124 -5.30 -12.21 3.53
N LYS A 125 -6.18 -11.28 3.12
CA LYS A 125 -7.48 -11.58 2.51
C LYS A 125 -7.37 -12.27 1.15
N ILE A 126 -6.40 -11.89 0.33
CA ILE A 126 -6.19 -12.51 -0.99
C ILE A 126 -5.21 -13.70 -0.94
N GLY A 127 -4.62 -14.01 0.21
CA GLY A 127 -3.63 -15.09 0.37
C GLY A 127 -2.30 -14.78 -0.34
N ALA A 128 -1.88 -13.52 -0.37
CA ALA A 128 -0.60 -13.12 -0.94
C ALA A 128 0.54 -13.53 -0.02
N GLY A 129 1.56 -14.17 -0.58
CA GLY A 129 2.77 -14.58 0.16
C GLY A 129 3.71 -13.43 0.47
N ASP A 130 3.67 -12.38 -0.32
CA ASP A 130 4.60 -11.25 -0.24
C ASP A 130 3.88 -9.90 -0.38
N LEU A 131 4.34 -8.93 0.40
CA LEU A 131 3.97 -7.53 0.36
C LEU A 131 5.24 -6.68 0.25
N VAL A 132 5.28 -5.75 -0.69
CA VAL A 132 6.33 -4.73 -0.74
C VAL A 132 5.73 -3.34 -0.54
N LEU A 133 6.34 -2.54 0.32
CA LEU A 133 5.99 -1.15 0.59
C LEU A 133 6.99 -0.25 -0.13
N ILE A 134 6.54 0.52 -1.11
CA ILE A 134 7.38 1.50 -1.80
C ILE A 134 7.49 2.75 -0.92
N LYS A 135 8.73 3.15 -0.62
CA LYS A 135 9.04 4.25 0.30
C LYS A 135 9.91 5.33 -0.34
N SER A 136 9.68 6.58 0.05
CA SER A 136 10.50 7.72 -0.38
C SER A 136 11.65 8.03 0.60
N ALA A 137 11.55 7.52 1.84
CA ALA A 137 12.57 7.67 2.86
C ALA A 137 13.73 6.69 2.65
N PRO A 138 14.95 7.01 3.11
CA PRO A 138 16.08 6.07 3.13
C PRO A 138 15.73 4.78 3.86
N LEU A 139 16.21 3.66 3.34
CA LEU A 139 15.94 2.33 3.89
C LEU A 139 17.19 1.73 4.55
N PRO A 140 17.03 0.89 5.59
CA PRO A 140 18.09 0.03 6.07
C PRO A 140 18.61 -0.89 4.96
N PRO A 141 19.92 -1.24 4.95
CA PRO A 141 20.51 -1.92 3.79
C PRO A 141 20.06 -3.38 3.60
N VAL A 142 19.70 -4.09 4.67
CA VAL A 142 19.40 -5.54 4.58
C VAL A 142 18.08 -5.90 5.25
N GLU A 143 17.91 -5.55 6.54
CA GLU A 143 16.74 -5.94 7.32
C GLU A 143 16.37 -4.85 8.32
N ALA A 144 15.09 -4.74 8.61
CA ALA A 144 14.56 -3.92 9.70
C ALA A 144 13.62 -4.77 10.57
N SER A 145 13.71 -4.66 11.88
CA SER A 145 12.63 -5.18 12.72
C SER A 145 11.37 -4.33 12.56
N VAL A 146 10.19 -4.92 12.79
CA VAL A 146 8.92 -4.18 12.80
C VAL A 146 8.99 -2.98 13.76
N GLY A 147 9.55 -3.18 14.97
CA GLY A 147 9.71 -2.10 15.95
C GLY A 147 10.60 -0.96 15.45
N ALA A 148 11.70 -1.27 14.78
CA ALA A 148 12.58 -0.25 14.19
C ALA A 148 11.89 0.49 13.04
N ALA A 149 11.14 -0.22 12.20
CA ALA A 149 10.39 0.37 11.10
C ALA A 149 9.25 1.30 11.60
N GLN A 150 8.59 0.94 12.71
CA GLN A 150 7.60 1.80 13.36
C GLN A 150 8.25 3.02 14.02
N ALA A 151 9.34 2.84 14.76
CA ALA A 151 10.03 3.93 15.43
C ALA A 151 10.62 4.96 14.45
N SER A 152 11.05 4.53 13.27
CA SER A 152 11.55 5.42 12.20
C SER A 152 10.43 6.01 11.31
N GLY A 153 9.16 5.64 11.53
CA GLY A 153 8.04 6.09 10.70
C GLY A 153 8.01 5.47 9.29
N LEU A 154 8.78 4.41 9.06
CA LEU A 154 8.74 3.67 7.80
C LEU A 154 7.43 2.91 7.62
N VAL A 155 6.79 2.49 8.72
CA VAL A 155 5.44 1.90 8.72
C VAL A 155 4.61 2.51 9.84
N ASP A 156 3.29 2.41 9.73
CA ASP A 156 2.37 2.95 10.74
C ASP A 156 2.40 2.16 12.06
N GLN A 157 1.84 2.77 13.12
CA GLN A 157 1.91 2.21 14.48
C GLN A 157 1.11 0.91 14.65
N ALA A 158 0.09 0.68 13.83
CA ALA A 158 -0.70 -0.54 13.87
C ALA A 158 -0.08 -1.71 13.09
N PHE A 159 0.91 -1.43 12.23
CA PHE A 159 1.49 -2.38 11.25
C PHE A 159 1.88 -3.73 11.88
N GLY A 160 2.59 -3.71 12.99
CA GLY A 160 3.02 -4.93 13.67
C GLY A 160 1.86 -5.81 14.16
N ARG A 161 0.72 -5.21 14.52
CA ARG A 161 -0.49 -5.94 14.91
C ARG A 161 -1.08 -6.72 13.71
N PHE A 162 -1.13 -6.08 12.54
CA PHE A 162 -1.62 -6.73 11.32
C PHE A 162 -0.65 -7.81 10.83
N LEU A 163 0.65 -7.57 10.90
CA LEU A 163 1.66 -8.53 10.44
C LEU A 163 1.65 -9.82 11.27
N ARG A 164 1.54 -9.72 12.61
CA ARG A 164 1.46 -10.90 13.49
C ARG A 164 0.24 -11.80 13.24
N ALA A 165 -0.82 -11.24 12.68
CA ALA A 165 -2.04 -12.00 12.38
C ALA A 165 -1.94 -12.81 11.07
N GLY A 166 -0.87 -12.63 10.29
CA GLY A 166 -0.72 -13.20 8.95
C GLY A 166 0.59 -13.98 8.74
N LYS A 167 0.75 -14.53 7.54
CA LYS A 167 1.96 -15.25 7.08
C LYS A 167 2.68 -14.53 5.93
N THR A 168 2.26 -13.31 5.62
CA THR A 168 2.81 -12.52 4.52
C THR A 168 4.22 -12.03 4.86
N ARG A 169 5.19 -12.30 3.99
CA ARG A 169 6.52 -11.71 4.08
C ARG A 169 6.45 -10.25 3.64
N VAL A 170 7.12 -9.38 4.39
CA VAL A 170 7.10 -7.94 4.11
C VAL A 170 8.47 -7.46 3.70
N TRP A 171 8.47 -6.60 2.69
CA TRP A 171 9.64 -5.99 2.10
C TRP A 171 9.45 -4.48 1.98
N LEU A 172 10.54 -3.73 2.09
CA LEU A 172 10.60 -2.31 1.75
C LEU A 172 11.41 -2.16 0.47
N CYS A 173 10.97 -1.27 -0.40
CA CYS A 173 11.68 -0.92 -1.63
C CYS A 173 11.76 0.61 -1.74
N HIS A 174 12.95 1.15 -2.07
CA HIS A 174 13.06 2.57 -2.31
C HIS A 174 12.41 2.95 -3.64
N ARG A 175 11.81 4.12 -3.71
CA ARG A 175 11.08 4.61 -4.90
C ARG A 175 11.92 4.67 -6.18
N ASP A 176 13.23 4.72 -6.06
CA ASP A 176 14.14 4.83 -7.21
C ASP A 176 14.42 3.47 -7.89
N HIS A 177 14.03 2.34 -7.27
CA HIS A 177 14.24 0.98 -7.80
C HIS A 177 13.08 0.47 -8.68
N HIS A 178 12.40 1.36 -9.41
CA HIS A 178 11.29 0.95 -10.29
C HIS A 178 11.75 0.10 -11.49
N GLU A 179 12.98 0.26 -11.96
CA GLU A 179 13.52 -0.51 -13.09
C GLU A 179 13.87 -1.94 -12.70
N GLU A 180 14.43 -2.14 -11.49
CA GLU A 180 14.81 -3.45 -10.97
C GLU A 180 13.64 -4.24 -10.42
N PHE A 181 12.50 -3.60 -10.20
CA PHE A 181 11.36 -4.18 -9.48
C PHE A 181 10.85 -5.50 -10.07
N ALA A 182 10.68 -5.59 -11.38
CA ALA A 182 10.17 -6.80 -12.02
C ALA A 182 11.10 -8.01 -11.83
N ALA A 183 12.42 -7.78 -11.83
CA ALA A 183 13.41 -8.81 -11.51
C ALA A 183 13.41 -9.16 -10.01
N ALA A 184 13.28 -8.14 -9.16
CA ALA A 184 13.26 -8.28 -7.70
C ALA A 184 12.06 -9.11 -7.18
N LEU A 185 10.95 -9.18 -7.89
CA LEU A 185 9.84 -10.08 -7.52
C LEU A 185 10.24 -11.56 -7.52
N ARG A 186 11.32 -11.94 -8.22
CA ARG A 186 11.86 -13.32 -8.27
C ARG A 186 12.97 -13.54 -7.24
N ALA A 187 13.74 -12.51 -6.93
CA ALA A 187 14.84 -12.53 -5.97
C ALA A 187 14.79 -11.27 -5.08
N PRO A 188 13.80 -11.16 -4.17
CA PRO A 188 13.51 -9.91 -3.46
C PRO A 188 14.67 -9.45 -2.56
N ALA A 189 15.44 -10.36 -1.99
CA ALA A 189 16.55 -10.02 -1.09
C ALA A 189 17.69 -9.26 -1.76
N ASP A 190 17.78 -9.25 -3.09
CA ASP A 190 18.83 -8.56 -3.83
C ASP A 190 18.57 -7.04 -3.93
N VAL A 191 17.30 -6.63 -3.82
CA VAL A 191 16.87 -5.22 -4.02
C VAL A 191 16.08 -4.69 -2.83
N PHE A 192 15.31 -5.55 -2.15
CA PHE A 192 14.39 -5.14 -1.10
C PHE A 192 14.95 -5.37 0.29
N THR A 193 14.69 -4.44 1.20
CA THR A 193 14.94 -4.61 2.63
C THR A 193 13.83 -5.45 3.24
N ARG A 194 14.17 -6.54 3.92
CA ARG A 194 13.19 -7.38 4.64
C ARG A 194 12.70 -6.69 5.91
N VAL A 195 11.40 -6.84 6.21
CA VAL A 195 10.86 -6.50 7.53
C VAL A 195 10.65 -7.80 8.32
N ALA A 196 11.44 -7.98 9.38
CA ALA A 196 11.32 -9.11 10.28
C ALA A 196 10.30 -8.83 11.41
N ALA A 197 9.48 -9.83 11.72
CA ALA A 197 8.46 -9.76 12.76
C ALA A 197 9.05 -9.76 14.18
#